data_eeb4dd16729502857f1f537d2842c017
#
_entry.id   eeb4dd16729502857f1f537d2842c017
#
_cell.length_a   1.000
_cell.length_b   1.000
_cell.length_c   1.000
_cell.angle_alpha   90.00
_cell.angle_beta   90.00
_cell.angle_gamma   90.00
#
_symmetry.space_group_name_H-M   'P 1'
#
loop_
_entity.id
_entity.type
_entity.pdbx_description
1 polymer ?
#
loop_
_entity_poly.entity_id
_entity_poly.type
_entity_poly.pdbx_seq_one_letter_code
_entity_poly.pdbx_strand_id
1 'polypeptide(L)'
;IVAGAWAAHSGVLQLKPLPNTQLMTTWLSAFLVPTLSEELLFRGWVRKGAPIAAVGSLLAYILWHPLQTWVGLPFGRPEFVDPSFLGLVAWLGLACTLARLRSGSIWPGVAIHWGVVVMWKSLYGG
;
A
#
# COMPACT_ATOMS: atom_id res chain seq x y z
N ILE A 1 0.74 -11.58 -8.44
CA ILE A 1 0.40 -11.99 -9.81
C ILE A 1 -1.12 -12.05 -9.98
N VAL A 2 -1.85 -12.82 -9.15
CA VAL A 2 -3.31 -12.93 -9.26
C VAL A 2 -4.00 -11.59 -9.05
N ALA A 3 -3.63 -10.84 -8.01
CA ALA A 3 -4.20 -9.52 -7.72
C ALA A 3 -3.90 -8.52 -8.84
N GLY A 4 -2.68 -8.56 -9.40
CA GLY A 4 -2.30 -7.70 -10.52
C GLY A 4 -3.09 -8.01 -11.79
N ALA A 5 -3.27 -9.29 -12.11
CA ALA A 5 -4.06 -9.70 -13.27
C ALA A 5 -5.53 -9.31 -13.12
N TRP A 6 -6.09 -9.46 -11.92
CA TRP A 6 -7.46 -9.04 -11.64
C TRP A 6 -7.65 -7.53 -11.77
N ALA A 7 -6.72 -6.75 -11.22
CA ALA A 7 -6.78 -5.28 -11.32
C ALA A 7 -6.63 -4.79 -12.78
N ALA A 8 -5.74 -5.42 -13.55
CA ALA A 8 -5.60 -5.11 -14.97
C ALA A 8 -6.88 -5.41 -15.76
N HIS A 9 -7.51 -6.55 -15.47
CA HIS A 9 -8.77 -6.93 -16.10
C HIS A 9 -9.91 -5.96 -15.74
N SER A 10 -9.93 -5.46 -14.51
CA SER A 10 -10.94 -4.49 -14.06
C SER A 10 -10.68 -3.05 -14.55
N GLY A 11 -9.56 -2.80 -15.21
CA GLY A 11 -9.22 -1.48 -15.75
C GLY A 11 -8.61 -0.51 -14.73
N VAL A 12 -8.35 -0.94 -13.52
CA VAL A 12 -7.71 -0.11 -12.48
C VAL A 12 -6.26 0.21 -12.80
N LEU A 13 -5.55 -0.75 -13.40
CA LEU A 13 -4.15 -0.59 -13.75
C LEU A 13 -3.98 -0.44 -15.26
N GLN A 14 -3.61 0.74 -15.69
CA GLN A 14 -3.26 1.01 -17.08
C GLN A 14 -1.75 1.30 -17.16
N LEU A 15 -1.06 0.63 -18.09
CA LEU A 15 0.37 0.80 -18.28
C LEU A 15 0.70 2.26 -18.67
N LYS A 16 1.42 2.93 -17.80
CA LYS A 16 1.98 4.28 -17.99
C LYS A 16 3.36 4.31 -17.37
N PRO A 17 4.37 3.71 -18.02
CA PRO A 17 5.71 3.66 -17.43
C PRO A 17 6.26 5.06 -17.17
N LEU A 18 6.90 5.23 -16.02
CA LEU A 18 7.60 6.47 -15.70
C LEU A 18 8.86 6.61 -16.56
N PRO A 19 9.22 7.84 -16.97
CA PRO A 19 10.52 8.10 -17.59
C PRO A 19 11.67 7.67 -16.67
N ASN A 20 12.75 7.14 -17.25
CA ASN A 20 13.91 6.70 -16.47
C ASN A 20 14.49 7.79 -15.57
N THR A 21 14.38 9.06 -15.98
CA THR A 21 14.85 10.21 -15.21
C THR A 21 14.07 10.42 -13.91
N GLN A 22 12.87 9.84 -13.78
CA GLN A 22 12.01 9.98 -12.60
C GLN A 22 12.02 8.75 -11.69
N LEU A 23 12.59 7.63 -12.12
CA LEU A 23 12.50 6.37 -11.37
C LEU A 23 13.15 6.48 -10.00
N MET A 24 14.39 6.97 -9.92
CA MET A 24 15.11 7.04 -8.64
C MET A 24 14.41 7.96 -7.65
N THR A 25 14.01 9.15 -8.09
CA THR A 25 13.29 10.11 -7.23
C THR A 25 11.98 9.51 -6.72
N THR A 26 11.23 8.84 -7.59
CA THR A 26 9.98 8.17 -7.24
C THR A 26 10.22 7.05 -6.24
N TRP A 27 11.24 6.22 -6.44
CA TRP A 27 11.56 5.12 -5.54
C TRP A 27 11.95 5.60 -4.15
N LEU A 28 12.80 6.62 -4.06
CA LEU A 28 13.24 7.19 -2.78
C LEU A 28 12.08 7.89 -2.05
N SER A 29 11.29 8.68 -2.77
CA SER A 29 10.14 9.36 -2.15
C SER A 29 9.07 8.36 -1.71
N ALA A 30 8.82 7.30 -2.48
CA ALA A 30 7.87 6.26 -2.11
C ALA A 30 8.31 5.44 -0.90
N PHE A 31 9.61 5.34 -0.64
CA PHE A 31 10.11 4.71 0.59
C PHE A 31 9.66 5.48 1.83
N LEU A 32 9.75 6.81 1.80
CA LEU A 32 9.35 7.65 2.92
C LEU A 32 7.83 7.79 2.99
N VAL A 33 7.20 8.15 1.87
CA VAL A 33 5.75 8.34 1.74
C VAL A 33 5.27 7.65 0.45
N PRO A 34 4.38 6.67 0.50
CA PRO A 34 3.60 6.26 1.67
C PRO A 34 4.22 5.17 2.54
N THR A 35 5.30 4.49 2.09
CA THR A 35 5.70 3.20 2.66
C THR A 35 6.05 3.29 4.14
N LEU A 36 7.14 3.97 4.49
CA LEU A 36 7.60 4.02 5.88
C LEU A 36 6.58 4.70 6.79
N SER A 37 5.99 5.80 6.33
CA SER A 37 5.01 6.54 7.11
C SER A 37 3.78 5.69 7.42
N GLU A 38 3.25 4.95 6.48
CA GLU A 38 2.08 4.09 6.69
C GLU A 38 2.42 2.85 7.52
N GLU A 39 3.58 2.24 7.31
CA GLU A 39 4.00 1.10 8.14
C GLU A 39 4.17 1.49 9.61
N LEU A 40 4.77 2.63 9.88
CA LEU A 40 4.87 3.15 11.25
C LEU A 40 3.51 3.48 11.84
N LEU A 41 2.64 4.14 11.08
CA LEU A 41 1.32 4.56 11.56
C LEU A 41 0.39 3.38 11.83
N PHE A 42 0.35 2.39 10.92
CA PHE A 42 -0.62 1.30 11.00
C PHE A 42 -0.08 0.04 11.65
N ARG A 43 1.22 -0.26 11.54
CA ARG A 43 1.83 -1.49 12.06
C ARG A 43 2.77 -1.26 13.24
N GLY A 44 3.26 -0.02 13.43
CA GLY A 44 4.24 0.27 14.46
C GLY A 44 3.79 -0.09 15.88
N TRP A 45 2.49 0.00 16.16
CA TRP A 45 1.90 -0.34 17.46
C TRP A 45 1.44 -1.81 17.58
N VAL A 46 1.48 -2.58 16.50
CA VAL A 46 1.12 -4.00 16.52
C VAL A 46 2.29 -4.81 17.05
N ARG A 47 2.08 -5.55 18.12
CA ARG A 47 3.09 -6.42 18.72
C ARG A 47 3.09 -7.79 18.04
N LYS A 48 4.23 -8.47 18.11
CA LYS A 48 4.34 -9.86 17.67
C LYS A 48 3.30 -10.73 18.40
N GLY A 49 2.56 -11.51 17.65
CA GLY A 49 1.57 -12.41 18.21
C GLY A 49 0.30 -11.74 18.76
N ALA A 50 -0.01 -10.49 18.37
CA ALA A 50 -1.20 -9.75 18.81
C ALA A 50 -2.28 -9.74 17.70
N PRO A 51 -3.10 -10.80 17.56
CA PRO A 51 -4.02 -10.93 16.43
C PRO A 51 -5.14 -9.88 16.42
N ILE A 52 -5.64 -9.46 17.57
CA ILE A 52 -6.71 -8.44 17.63
C ILE A 52 -6.19 -7.09 17.15
N ALA A 53 -5.01 -6.67 17.62
CA ALA A 53 -4.37 -5.46 17.16
C ALA A 53 -4.05 -5.52 15.66
N ALA A 54 -3.63 -6.69 15.16
CA ALA A 54 -3.37 -6.91 13.75
C ALA A 54 -4.62 -6.73 12.88
N VAL A 55 -5.76 -7.26 13.30
CA VAL A 55 -7.04 -7.07 12.59
C VAL A 55 -7.44 -5.60 12.59
N GLY A 56 -7.34 -4.93 13.72
CA GLY A 56 -7.63 -3.48 13.82
C GLY A 56 -6.73 -2.65 12.90
N SER A 57 -5.44 -2.97 12.87
CA SER A 57 -4.47 -2.34 11.97
C SER A 57 -4.84 -2.53 10.50
N LEU A 58 -5.18 -3.75 10.11
CA LEU A 58 -5.56 -4.06 8.73
C LEU A 58 -6.80 -3.29 8.30
N LEU A 59 -7.84 -3.28 9.13
CA LEU A 59 -9.06 -2.55 8.84
C LEU A 59 -8.82 -1.04 8.74
N ALA A 60 -8.05 -0.47 9.65
CA ALA A 60 -7.69 0.94 9.63
C ALA A 60 -6.91 1.30 8.36
N TYR A 61 -5.97 0.46 7.95
CA TYR A 61 -5.19 0.65 6.74
C TYR A 61 -6.07 0.63 5.48
N ILE A 62 -6.99 -0.32 5.37
CA ILE A 62 -7.91 -0.39 4.22
C ILE A 62 -8.79 0.86 4.17
N LEU A 63 -9.38 1.25 5.31
CA LEU A 63 -10.28 2.40 5.40
C LEU A 63 -9.56 3.73 5.17
N TRP A 64 -8.28 3.83 5.48
CA TRP A 64 -7.48 5.02 5.28
C TRP A 64 -7.51 5.51 3.83
N HIS A 65 -7.48 4.59 2.87
CA HIS A 65 -7.45 4.95 1.45
C HIS A 65 -8.71 5.68 0.98
N PRO A 66 -9.92 5.11 1.12
CA PRO A 66 -11.12 5.85 0.72
C PRO A 66 -11.36 7.09 1.58
N LEU A 67 -10.98 7.06 2.86
CA LEU A 67 -11.14 8.20 3.76
C LEU A 67 -10.41 9.44 3.25
N GLN A 68 -9.18 9.28 2.74
CA GLN A 68 -8.41 10.39 2.16
C GLN A 68 -9.17 11.10 1.06
N THR A 69 -9.85 10.36 0.22
CA THR A 69 -10.64 10.90 -0.89
C THR A 69 -11.95 11.51 -0.41
N TRP A 70 -12.66 10.83 0.47
CA TRP A 70 -13.97 11.31 0.99
C TRP A 70 -13.87 12.62 1.77
N VAL A 71 -12.80 12.81 2.53
CA VAL A 71 -12.60 14.07 3.28
C VAL A 71 -11.83 15.13 2.51
N GLY A 72 -11.44 14.84 1.26
CA GLY A 72 -10.79 15.81 0.38
C GLY A 72 -9.36 16.15 0.76
N LEU A 73 -8.60 15.20 1.32
CA LEU A 73 -7.19 15.42 1.59
C LEU A 73 -6.39 15.60 0.29
N PRO A 74 -5.31 16.42 0.30
CA PRO A 74 -4.57 16.76 -0.92
C PRO A 74 -3.88 15.55 -1.59
N PHE A 75 -3.65 14.48 -0.85
CA PHE A 75 -3.07 13.23 -1.38
C PHE A 75 -4.12 12.15 -1.66
N GLY A 76 -5.41 12.45 -1.46
CA GLY A 76 -6.50 11.56 -1.85
C GLY A 76 -6.61 11.46 -3.37
N ARG A 77 -6.90 10.25 -3.88
CA ARG A 77 -6.98 9.98 -5.32
C ARG A 77 -8.32 9.32 -5.65
N PRO A 78 -8.86 9.54 -6.88
CA PRO A 78 -10.13 8.91 -7.27
C PRO A 78 -10.09 7.38 -7.17
N GLU A 79 -8.95 6.74 -7.45
CA GLU A 79 -8.78 5.29 -7.38
C GLU A 79 -8.98 4.72 -5.98
N PHE A 80 -8.80 5.54 -4.94
CA PHE A 80 -8.88 5.09 -3.55
C PHE A 80 -10.28 4.69 -3.11
N VAL A 81 -11.30 5.00 -3.89
CA VAL A 81 -12.68 4.54 -3.65
C VAL A 81 -13.09 3.41 -4.60
N ASP A 82 -12.24 3.01 -5.53
CA ASP A 82 -12.52 1.93 -6.46
C ASP A 82 -12.39 0.57 -5.76
N PRO A 83 -13.42 -0.31 -5.86
CA PRO A 83 -13.36 -1.63 -5.22
C PRO A 83 -12.19 -2.49 -5.65
N SER A 84 -11.77 -2.41 -6.91
CA SER A 84 -10.62 -3.17 -7.42
C SER A 84 -9.31 -2.69 -6.79
N PHE A 85 -9.15 -1.38 -6.65
CA PHE A 85 -8.01 -0.80 -5.96
C PHE A 85 -8.00 -1.20 -4.48
N LEU A 86 -9.15 -1.11 -3.82
CA LEU A 86 -9.28 -1.50 -2.41
C LEU A 86 -8.98 -2.98 -2.19
N GLY A 87 -9.30 -3.83 -3.16
CA GLY A 87 -8.89 -5.25 -3.14
C GLY A 87 -7.37 -5.41 -3.13
N LEU A 88 -6.64 -4.63 -3.94
CA LEU A 88 -5.17 -4.63 -3.93
C LEU A 88 -4.62 -4.11 -2.61
N VAL A 89 -5.21 -3.05 -2.06
CA VAL A 89 -4.86 -2.50 -0.75
C VAL A 89 -5.05 -3.54 0.34
N ALA A 90 -6.15 -4.30 0.30
CA ALA A 90 -6.42 -5.36 1.26
C ALA A 90 -5.37 -6.48 1.17
N TRP A 91 -4.99 -6.91 -0.03
CA TRP A 91 -3.93 -7.90 -0.24
C TRP A 91 -2.58 -7.43 0.31
N LEU A 92 -2.19 -6.22 -0.05
CA LEU A 92 -0.95 -5.63 0.43
C LEU A 92 -0.98 -5.45 1.95
N GLY A 93 -2.08 -4.92 2.47
CA GLY A 93 -2.27 -4.73 3.90
C GLY A 93 -2.21 -6.03 4.67
N LEU A 94 -2.82 -7.10 4.15
CA LEU A 94 -2.77 -8.43 4.77
C LEU A 94 -1.33 -8.95 4.82
N ALA A 95 -0.59 -8.87 3.72
CA ALA A 95 0.80 -9.31 3.66
C ALA A 95 1.68 -8.57 4.67
N CYS A 96 1.58 -7.24 4.72
CA CYS A 96 2.35 -6.41 5.65
C CYS A 96 1.96 -6.67 7.11
N THR A 97 0.67 -6.83 7.38
CA THR A 97 0.16 -7.10 8.74
C THR A 97 0.60 -8.48 9.23
N LEU A 98 0.55 -9.50 8.38
CA LEU A 98 1.06 -10.84 8.74
C LEU A 98 2.56 -10.82 8.99
N ALA A 99 3.32 -10.11 8.16
CA ALA A 99 4.76 -9.96 8.35
C ALA A 99 5.08 -9.32 9.71
N ARG A 100 4.36 -8.26 10.09
CA ARG A 100 4.50 -7.61 11.38
C ARG A 100 4.13 -8.53 12.54
N LEU A 101 2.98 -9.19 12.42
CA LEU A 101 2.44 -10.08 13.45
C LEU A 101 3.40 -11.24 13.77
N ARG A 102 4.05 -11.80 12.75
CA ARG A 102 4.96 -12.93 12.89
C ARG A 102 6.38 -12.54 13.29
N SER A 103 6.90 -11.46 12.73
CA SER A 103 8.29 -11.04 12.95
C SER A 103 8.47 -10.12 14.16
N GLY A 104 7.44 -9.36 14.53
CA GLY A 104 7.55 -8.29 15.52
C GLY A 104 8.33 -7.07 15.04
N SER A 105 8.69 -7.01 13.75
CA SER A 105 9.42 -5.92 13.11
C SER A 105 8.59 -5.29 11.99
N ILE A 106 8.74 -3.99 11.76
CA ILE A 106 8.09 -3.31 10.63
C ILE A 106 8.83 -3.54 9.30
N TRP A 107 10.11 -3.93 9.36
CA TRP A 107 10.96 -3.95 8.17
C TRP A 107 10.56 -4.94 7.10
N PRO A 108 10.11 -6.17 7.39
CA PRO A 108 9.58 -7.05 6.36
C PRO A 108 8.38 -6.45 5.64
N GLY A 109 7.46 -5.82 6.37
CA GLY A 109 6.32 -5.11 5.79
C GLY A 109 6.75 -3.90 4.98
N VAL A 110 7.72 -3.14 5.45
CA VAL A 110 8.30 -2.01 4.71
C VAL A 110 8.87 -2.48 3.36
N ALA A 111 9.60 -3.59 3.34
CA ALA A 111 10.16 -4.13 2.11
C ALA A 111 9.07 -4.54 1.12
N ILE A 112 8.05 -5.25 1.58
CA ILE A 112 6.92 -5.70 0.76
C ILE A 112 6.15 -4.48 0.22
N HIS A 113 5.79 -3.56 1.09
CA HIS A 113 5.00 -2.37 0.75
C HIS A 113 5.76 -1.49 -0.25
N TRP A 114 7.01 -1.19 0.03
CA TRP A 114 7.85 -0.39 -0.88
C TRP A 114 8.00 -1.05 -2.25
N GLY A 115 8.28 -2.34 -2.29
CA GLY A 115 8.41 -3.08 -3.54
C GLY A 115 7.14 -3.00 -4.40
N VAL A 116 5.96 -3.16 -3.79
CA VAL A 116 4.67 -3.07 -4.50
C VAL A 116 4.41 -1.65 -4.99
N VAL A 117 4.63 -0.63 -4.15
CA VAL A 117 4.41 0.77 -4.51
C VAL A 117 5.35 1.22 -5.62
N VAL A 118 6.64 0.85 -5.52
CA VAL A 118 7.64 1.15 -6.55
C VAL A 118 7.26 0.53 -7.89
N MET A 119 6.86 -0.75 -7.87
CA MET A 119 6.45 -1.44 -9.08
C MET A 119 5.22 -0.75 -9.71
N TRP A 120 4.23 -0.44 -8.90
CA TRP A 120 3.03 0.25 -9.40
C TRP A 120 3.38 1.61 -9.99
N LYS A 121 4.08 2.46 -9.24
CA LYS A 121 4.43 3.81 -9.72
C LYS A 121 5.31 3.75 -10.97
N SER A 122 6.24 2.81 -11.04
CA SER A 122 7.14 2.68 -12.19
C SER A 122 6.42 2.24 -13.45
N LEU A 123 5.45 1.33 -13.35
CA LEU A 123 4.77 0.74 -14.49
C LEU A 123 3.47 1.47 -14.86
N TYR A 124 2.78 2.05 -13.88
CA TYR A 124 1.44 2.61 -14.06
C TYR A 124 1.38 4.12 -13.77
N GLY A 125 2.51 4.74 -13.51
CA GLY A 125 2.59 6.18 -13.27
C GLY A 125 2.01 6.65 -11.93
N GLY A 126 1.76 5.69 -11.05
CA GLY A 126 1.28 5.97 -9.70
C GLY A 126 -0.01 6.61 -9.57
#